data_57d03fbb4b129cf79358943c19be4e92
#
_entry.id   57d03fbb4b129cf79358943c19be4e92
#
_cell.length_a   1.000
_cell.length_b   1.000
_cell.length_c   1.000
_cell.angle_alpha   90.00
_cell.angle_beta   90.00
_cell.angle_gamma   90.00
#
_symmetry.space_group_name_H-M   'P 1'
#
loop_
_entity.id
_entity.type
_entity.pdbx_description
1 polymer ?
#
loop_
_entity_poly.entity_id
_entity_poly.type
_entity_poly.pdbx_seq_one_letter_code
_entity_poly.pdbx_strand_id
1 'polypeptide(L)'
;MRTSWLQRIALFSFILALALPPLAAAQSAADNYKAKCAMCHGADGSKSMMGAKPLNGAEVQAMSDADLTAAITDGKGKMPAYKGKLTDAQIKDLVAYIRTLKK
;
A
#
# COMPACT_ATOMS: atom_id res chain seq x y z
N MET A 1 41.85 12.63 -28.83
CA MET A 1 41.51 13.30 -27.57
C MET A 1 40.12 13.93 -27.53
N ARG A 2 39.55 14.28 -28.68
CA ARG A 2 38.19 14.88 -28.71
C ARG A 2 37.05 13.86 -28.55
N THR A 3 37.29 12.58 -28.75
CA THR A 3 36.28 11.52 -28.69
C THR A 3 36.00 11.00 -27.27
N SER A 4 36.92 11.20 -26.33
CA SER A 4 36.77 10.68 -24.98
C SER A 4 35.80 11.49 -24.11
N TRP A 5 35.56 12.74 -24.46
CA TRP A 5 34.73 13.64 -23.68
C TRP A 5 33.24 13.43 -23.97
N LEU A 6 32.91 13.20 -25.25
CA LEU A 6 31.53 12.92 -25.65
C LEU A 6 31.05 11.54 -25.17
N GLN A 7 31.98 10.56 -25.09
CA GLN A 7 31.65 9.24 -24.50
C GLN A 7 31.36 9.28 -23.01
N ARG A 8 32.02 10.18 -22.28
CA ARG A 8 31.77 10.34 -20.83
C ARG A 8 30.42 10.99 -20.52
N ILE A 9 29.94 11.87 -21.37
CA ILE A 9 28.65 12.53 -21.22
C ILE A 9 27.50 11.55 -21.51
N ALA A 10 27.65 10.67 -22.51
CA ALA A 10 26.64 9.67 -22.84
C ALA A 10 26.45 8.63 -21.74
N LEU A 11 27.50 8.24 -21.01
CA LEU A 11 27.44 7.31 -19.90
C LEU A 11 26.74 7.92 -18.66
N PHE A 12 26.88 9.21 -18.43
CA PHE A 12 26.22 9.90 -17.31
C PHE A 12 24.71 10.01 -17.51
N SER A 13 24.23 10.20 -18.74
CA SER A 13 22.80 10.28 -19.05
C SER A 13 22.09 8.95 -18.85
N PHE A 14 22.78 7.82 -19.05
CA PHE A 14 22.19 6.49 -18.90
C PHE A 14 21.99 6.08 -17.44
N ILE A 15 22.89 6.48 -16.54
CA ILE A 15 22.81 6.20 -15.11
C ILE A 15 21.64 6.96 -14.44
N LEU A 16 21.34 8.18 -14.92
CA LEU A 16 20.25 8.99 -14.37
C LEU A 16 18.87 8.39 -14.67
N ALA A 17 18.70 7.70 -15.82
CA ALA A 17 17.43 7.08 -16.21
C ALA A 17 17.07 5.85 -15.34
N LEU A 18 18.05 5.18 -14.72
CA LEU A 18 17.86 4.00 -13.87
C LEU A 18 17.58 4.35 -12.40
N ALA A 19 17.71 5.62 -12.00
CA ALA A 19 17.57 6.05 -10.62
C ALA A 19 16.14 6.47 -10.25
N LEU A 20 15.19 6.48 -11.19
CA LEU A 20 13.80 6.85 -10.93
C LEU A 20 12.99 5.64 -10.45
N PRO A 21 12.36 5.70 -9.26
CA PRO A 21 11.48 4.63 -8.82
C PRO A 21 10.26 4.49 -9.75
N PRO A 22 9.74 3.27 -9.96
CA PRO A 22 8.55 3.09 -10.77
C PRO A 22 7.34 3.78 -10.13
N LEU A 23 6.69 4.69 -10.84
CA LEU A 23 5.51 5.43 -10.37
C LEU A 23 4.35 4.52 -9.96
N ALA A 24 4.25 3.32 -10.54
CA ALA A 24 3.21 2.35 -10.24
C ALA A 24 3.23 1.86 -8.78
N ALA A 25 4.41 1.80 -8.14
CA ALA A 25 4.55 1.35 -6.76
C ALA A 25 4.02 2.39 -5.74
N ALA A 26 4.04 3.70 -6.06
CA ALA A 26 3.63 4.77 -5.17
C ALA A 26 2.10 4.92 -5.06
N GLN A 27 1.34 4.43 -6.06
CA GLN A 27 -0.12 4.59 -6.13
C GLN A 27 -0.89 3.36 -5.65
N SER A 28 -0.21 2.20 -5.48
CA SER A 28 -0.86 0.91 -5.34
C SER A 28 -1.67 0.74 -4.05
N ALA A 29 -1.26 1.34 -2.92
CA ALA A 29 -1.96 1.17 -1.64
C ALA A 29 -3.34 1.84 -1.66
N ALA A 30 -3.44 3.08 -2.09
CA ALA A 30 -4.71 3.79 -2.21
C ALA A 30 -5.63 3.12 -3.22
N ASP A 31 -5.10 2.69 -4.36
CA ASP A 31 -5.86 2.00 -5.40
C ASP A 31 -6.34 0.63 -4.93
N ASN A 32 -5.51 -0.14 -4.25
CA ASN A 32 -5.88 -1.43 -3.68
C ASN A 32 -6.95 -1.27 -2.60
N TYR A 33 -6.82 -0.27 -1.75
CA TYR A 33 -7.83 0.03 -0.74
C TYR A 33 -9.17 0.35 -1.39
N LYS A 34 -9.18 1.25 -2.36
CA LYS A 34 -10.39 1.64 -3.09
C LYS A 34 -11.05 0.46 -3.79
N ALA A 35 -10.27 -0.40 -4.41
CA ALA A 35 -10.78 -1.53 -5.18
C ALA A 35 -11.27 -2.69 -4.31
N LYS A 36 -10.64 -2.93 -3.15
CA LYS A 36 -10.83 -4.17 -2.38
C LYS A 36 -11.36 -3.98 -0.97
N CYS A 37 -11.20 -2.83 -0.38
CA CYS A 37 -11.50 -2.57 1.03
C CYS A 37 -12.66 -1.59 1.22
N ALA A 38 -12.74 -0.57 0.39
CA ALA A 38 -13.67 0.54 0.55
C ALA A 38 -15.14 0.12 0.46
N MET A 39 -15.46 -0.96 -0.24
CA MET A 39 -16.84 -1.45 -0.36
C MET A 39 -17.45 -1.75 1.03
N CYS A 40 -16.66 -2.35 1.93
CA CYS A 40 -17.12 -2.69 3.27
C CYS A 40 -16.69 -1.66 4.31
N HIS A 41 -15.49 -1.08 4.17
CA HIS A 41 -14.92 -0.18 5.16
C HIS A 41 -15.16 1.31 4.87
N GLY A 42 -15.64 1.65 3.68
CA GLY A 42 -15.82 3.03 3.25
C GLY A 42 -14.54 3.66 2.73
N ALA A 43 -14.69 4.75 1.98
CA ALA A 43 -13.54 5.46 1.38
C ALA A 43 -12.57 6.01 2.44
N ASP A 44 -13.10 6.43 3.59
CA ASP A 44 -12.34 6.97 4.72
C ASP A 44 -12.17 5.97 5.89
N GLY A 45 -12.62 4.73 5.70
CA GLY A 45 -12.55 3.69 6.73
C GLY A 45 -13.64 3.77 7.80
N SER A 46 -14.62 4.66 7.67
CA SER A 46 -15.62 4.91 8.72
C SER A 46 -16.79 3.92 8.74
N LYS A 47 -16.98 3.13 7.68
CA LYS A 47 -18.09 2.19 7.60
C LYS A 47 -17.89 0.98 8.52
N SER A 48 -19.01 0.50 9.08
CA SER A 48 -19.06 -0.67 9.97
C SER A 48 -19.98 -1.75 9.39
N MET A 49 -19.80 -2.11 8.12
CA MET A 49 -20.61 -3.14 7.47
C MET A 49 -20.22 -4.54 7.93
N MET A 50 -21.21 -5.41 8.09
CA MET A 50 -21.02 -6.84 8.39
C MET A 50 -20.20 -7.10 9.67
N GLY A 51 -20.35 -6.23 10.67
CA GLY A 51 -19.64 -6.34 11.94
C GLY A 51 -18.21 -5.80 11.93
N ALA A 52 -17.78 -5.19 10.82
CA ALA A 52 -16.48 -4.54 10.76
C ALA A 52 -16.41 -3.33 11.68
N LYS A 53 -15.28 -3.15 12.35
CA LYS A 53 -15.03 -1.96 13.16
C LYS A 53 -14.51 -0.83 12.25
N PRO A 54 -14.82 0.45 12.56
CA PRO A 54 -14.31 1.55 11.78
C PRO A 54 -12.78 1.57 11.77
N LEU A 55 -12.18 1.54 10.59
CA LEU A 55 -10.72 1.53 10.46
C LEU A 55 -10.09 2.83 10.97
N ASN A 56 -10.79 3.95 10.86
CA ASN A 56 -10.34 5.25 11.35
C ASN A 56 -10.61 5.46 12.85
N GLY A 57 -11.25 4.50 13.51
CA GLY A 57 -11.58 4.58 14.93
C GLY A 57 -10.40 4.21 15.83
N ALA A 58 -10.52 4.63 17.11
CA ALA A 58 -9.45 4.42 18.10
C ALA A 58 -9.13 2.95 18.33
N GLU A 59 -10.11 2.07 18.28
CA GLU A 59 -9.93 0.64 18.56
C GLU A 59 -9.03 -0.02 17.52
N VAL A 60 -9.30 0.20 16.22
CA VAL A 60 -8.48 -0.34 15.14
C VAL A 60 -7.11 0.33 15.12
N GLN A 61 -7.06 1.64 15.32
CA GLN A 61 -5.78 2.38 15.31
C GLN A 61 -4.87 2.00 16.49
N ALA A 62 -5.42 1.43 17.57
CA ALA A 62 -4.64 0.92 18.68
C ALA A 62 -4.08 -0.49 18.43
N MET A 63 -4.55 -1.20 17.41
CA MET A 63 -4.02 -2.51 17.04
C MET A 63 -2.59 -2.40 16.50
N SER A 64 -1.78 -3.44 16.74
CA SER A 64 -0.42 -3.48 16.19
C SER A 64 -0.44 -3.66 14.67
N ASP A 65 0.63 -3.26 14.00
CA ASP A 65 0.79 -3.51 12.57
C ASP A 65 0.77 -5.01 12.25
N ALA A 66 1.33 -5.84 13.13
CA ALA A 66 1.28 -7.29 12.99
C ALA A 66 -0.14 -7.83 13.01
N ASP A 67 -0.99 -7.34 13.92
CA ASP A 67 -2.39 -7.76 14.00
C ASP A 67 -3.20 -7.30 12.80
N LEU A 68 -2.99 -6.07 12.34
CA LEU A 68 -3.62 -5.58 11.11
C LEU A 68 -3.18 -6.38 9.89
N THR A 69 -1.91 -6.69 9.80
CA THR A 69 -1.35 -7.51 8.72
C THR A 69 -1.98 -8.90 8.72
N ALA A 70 -2.09 -9.53 9.88
CA ALA A 70 -2.70 -10.85 10.01
C ALA A 70 -4.19 -10.83 9.62
N ALA A 71 -4.93 -9.80 10.01
CA ALA A 71 -6.34 -9.66 9.65
C ALA A 71 -6.54 -9.56 8.13
N ILE A 72 -5.68 -8.84 7.43
CA ILE A 72 -5.75 -8.71 5.97
C ILE A 72 -5.30 -10.01 5.30
N THR A 73 -4.21 -10.60 5.77
CA THR A 73 -3.62 -11.80 5.17
C THR A 73 -4.55 -13.01 5.31
N ASP A 74 -5.04 -13.25 6.51
CA ASP A 74 -5.78 -14.46 6.86
C ASP A 74 -7.30 -14.28 6.85
N GLY A 75 -7.76 -13.03 6.79
CA GLY A 75 -9.17 -12.71 6.96
C GLY A 75 -9.61 -12.77 8.41
N LYS A 76 -10.81 -12.26 8.68
CA LYS A 76 -11.42 -12.31 10.01
C LYS A 76 -12.94 -12.23 9.89
N GLY A 77 -13.65 -13.20 10.42
CA GLY A 77 -15.10 -13.24 10.31
C GLY A 77 -15.56 -13.27 8.85
N LYS A 78 -16.34 -12.28 8.45
CA LYS A 78 -16.82 -12.14 7.07
C LYS A 78 -15.81 -11.47 6.13
N MET A 79 -14.72 -10.94 6.67
CA MET A 79 -13.65 -10.36 5.88
C MET A 79 -12.85 -11.47 5.18
N PRO A 80 -12.72 -11.45 3.85
CA PRO A 80 -11.96 -12.48 3.14
C PRO A 80 -10.47 -12.36 3.38
N ALA A 81 -9.75 -13.47 3.22
CA ALA A 81 -8.31 -13.51 3.25
C ALA A 81 -7.72 -12.99 1.93
N TYR A 82 -6.70 -12.17 2.00
CA TYR A 82 -6.01 -11.62 0.83
C TYR A 82 -4.66 -12.29 0.54
N LYS A 83 -4.30 -13.31 1.31
CA LYS A 83 -3.14 -14.14 1.02
C LYS A 83 -3.27 -14.73 -0.39
N GLY A 84 -2.23 -14.56 -1.20
CA GLY A 84 -2.24 -15.01 -2.59
C GLY A 84 -2.92 -14.06 -3.58
N LYS A 85 -3.71 -13.10 -3.09
CA LYS A 85 -4.34 -12.05 -3.93
C LYS A 85 -3.55 -10.76 -3.91
N LEU A 86 -2.88 -10.49 -2.80
CA LEU A 86 -1.99 -9.37 -2.61
C LEU A 86 -0.63 -9.91 -2.13
N THR A 87 0.44 -9.24 -2.52
CA THR A 87 1.78 -9.57 -2.00
C THR A 87 1.92 -9.10 -0.56
N ASP A 88 2.90 -9.65 0.15
CA ASP A 88 3.21 -9.21 1.52
C ASP A 88 3.55 -7.72 1.56
N ALA A 89 4.29 -7.22 0.56
CA ALA A 89 4.62 -5.81 0.44
C ALA A 89 3.36 -4.95 0.23
N GLN A 90 2.42 -5.39 -0.58
CA GLN A 90 1.15 -4.69 -0.80
C GLN A 90 0.30 -4.64 0.46
N ILE A 91 0.27 -5.73 1.23
CA ILE A 91 -0.46 -5.79 2.51
C ILE A 91 0.19 -4.84 3.52
N LYS A 92 1.50 -4.80 3.60
CA LYS A 92 2.24 -3.86 4.45
C LYS A 92 1.92 -2.41 4.09
N ASP A 93 1.86 -2.11 2.80
CA ASP A 93 1.51 -0.77 2.32
C ASP A 93 0.05 -0.42 2.64
N LEU A 94 -0.86 -1.39 2.60
CA LEU A 94 -2.24 -1.19 3.04
C LEU A 94 -2.34 -0.87 4.53
N VAL A 95 -1.57 -1.53 5.38
CA VAL A 95 -1.52 -1.22 6.81
C VAL A 95 -1.06 0.22 7.03
N ALA A 96 -0.02 0.66 6.32
CA ALA A 96 0.44 2.05 6.37
C ALA A 96 -0.65 3.02 5.90
N TYR A 97 -1.38 2.67 4.85
CA TYR A 97 -2.50 3.48 4.34
C TYR A 97 -3.63 3.60 5.38
N ILE A 98 -3.99 2.51 6.04
CA ILE A 98 -5.00 2.50 7.11
C ILE A 98 -4.62 3.46 8.24
N ARG A 99 -3.33 3.57 8.58
CA ARG A 99 -2.85 4.54 9.57
C ARG A 99 -3.11 5.99 9.17
N THR A 100 -3.13 6.27 7.87
CA THR A 100 -3.44 7.62 7.38
C THR A 100 -4.92 7.99 7.51
N LEU A 101 -5.81 7.00 7.69
CA LEU A 101 -7.24 7.21 7.84
C LEU A 101 -7.64 7.67 9.25
N LYS A 102 -6.74 7.67 10.20
CA LYS A 102 -6.95 8.08 11.58
C LYS A 102 -7.62 9.46 11.64
N LYS A 103 -8.68 9.56 12.41
CA LYS A 103 -9.35 10.84 12.70
C LYS A 103 -8.53 11.70 13.63
#